data_5566cbd8640d972f0a5d1ab43008d7a9
#
_entry.id   5566cbd8640d972f0a5d1ab43008d7a9
#
_cell.length_a   1.000
_cell.length_b   1.000
_cell.length_c   1.000
_cell.angle_alpha   90.00
_cell.angle_beta   90.00
_cell.angle_gamma   90.00
#
_symmetry.space_group_name_H-M   'P 1'
#
loop_
_entity.id
_entity.type
_entity.pdbx_description
1 polymer ?
#
loop_
_entity_poly.entity_id
_entity_poly.type
_entity_poly.pdbx_seq_one_letter_code
_entity_poly.pdbx_strand_id
1 'polypeptide(L)'
;MRTIHRPLAALIAGALILQSPAALAQASAAQAAGRTKPSPLAPGEIVAQAPEGDWAEIPPEDLLVMDLEPDAKGKPRRVVIQLMPAPFSKGWTGNIRKLVGARFWDGLSINRVQDNYVVQWGDGNAEDKAKARALPADLEVMPESQYETGVKMLEEEYFFAGEVVFAETPKTAKYRKQLTPKPSKEVQARAKRLSRVQERDSYAEYVQFLGGWPLAVEGKYDKAKFWPVHCYGMVGVGRDLSPNTGTGAELYVVIGHAPRHLDRNIALVGRVIEG
;
A
#
# COMPACT_ATOMS: atom_id res chain seq x y z
N MET A 1 99.77 -8.02 -10.57
CA MET A 1 99.47 -6.68 -11.12
C MET A 1 97.97 -6.51 -11.32
N ARG A 2 97.35 -5.67 -10.48
CA ARG A 2 95.88 -5.49 -10.52
C ARG A 2 95.57 -4.20 -11.23
N THR A 3 94.73 -4.24 -12.31
CA THR A 3 94.22 -3.08 -13.01
C THR A 3 92.77 -2.87 -12.59
N ILE A 4 92.53 -1.69 -12.03
CA ILE A 4 91.21 -1.28 -11.53
C ILE A 4 90.53 -0.45 -12.65
N HIS A 5 89.39 -0.92 -13.14
CA HIS A 5 88.56 -0.12 -14.04
C HIS A 5 87.45 0.56 -13.24
N ARG A 6 87.35 1.87 -13.35
CA ARG A 6 86.25 2.70 -12.83
C ARG A 6 85.11 2.75 -13.85
N PRO A 7 83.89 2.53 -13.49
CA PRO A 7 82.78 2.82 -14.38
C PRO A 7 82.36 4.28 -14.32
N LEU A 8 82.03 4.86 -15.47
CA LEU A 8 81.52 6.19 -15.72
C LEU A 8 80.10 6.25 -15.21
N ALA A 9 79.76 7.16 -14.28
CA ALA A 9 78.42 7.40 -13.84
C ALA A 9 77.73 8.40 -14.81
N ALA A 10 76.69 7.90 -15.49
CA ALA A 10 75.80 8.75 -16.30
C ALA A 10 74.75 9.42 -15.37
N LEU A 11 74.80 10.72 -15.28
CA LEU A 11 73.79 11.56 -14.62
C LEU A 11 72.55 11.65 -15.53
N ILE A 12 71.49 10.96 -15.12
CA ILE A 12 70.16 11.19 -15.68
C ILE A 12 69.50 12.30 -14.89
N ALA A 13 69.37 13.47 -15.50
CA ALA A 13 68.61 14.59 -14.98
C ALA A 13 67.10 14.29 -15.13
N GLY A 14 66.48 13.77 -14.09
CA GLY A 14 65.00 13.62 -14.00
C GLY A 14 64.34 14.98 -13.80
N ALA A 15 63.63 15.47 -14.81
CA ALA A 15 62.77 16.64 -14.63
C ALA A 15 61.56 16.25 -13.78
N LEU A 16 61.57 16.65 -12.50
CA LEU A 16 60.37 16.62 -11.64
C LEU A 16 59.41 17.68 -12.15
N ILE A 17 58.34 17.29 -12.85
CA ILE A 17 57.20 18.15 -13.13
C ILE A 17 56.40 18.27 -11.81
N LEU A 18 56.62 19.41 -11.12
CA LEU A 18 55.80 19.82 -9.99
C LEU A 18 54.39 20.16 -10.51
N GLN A 19 53.50 19.19 -10.48
CA GLN A 19 52.08 19.46 -10.71
C GLN A 19 51.58 20.33 -9.56
N SER A 20 51.04 21.52 -9.87
CA SER A 20 50.50 22.42 -8.87
C SER A 20 49.31 21.79 -8.15
N PRO A 21 49.15 21.99 -6.84
CA PRO A 21 48.02 21.43 -6.08
C PRO A 21 46.65 21.85 -6.61
N ALA A 22 46.57 22.96 -7.35
CA ALA A 22 45.38 23.40 -8.05
C ALA A 22 44.93 22.46 -9.18
N ALA A 23 45.88 21.86 -9.92
CA ALA A 23 45.53 20.91 -11.01
C ALA A 23 44.99 19.59 -10.46
N LEU A 24 45.50 19.12 -9.31
CA LEU A 24 44.99 17.94 -8.62
C LEU A 24 43.61 18.20 -8.00
N ALA A 25 43.34 19.39 -7.46
CA ALA A 25 42.04 19.76 -6.93
C ALA A 25 40.96 19.86 -8.02
N GLN A 26 41.32 20.41 -9.21
CA GLN A 26 40.40 20.49 -10.33
C GLN A 26 40.09 19.10 -10.94
N ALA A 27 41.05 18.21 -11.03
CA ALA A 27 40.83 16.84 -11.50
C ALA A 27 39.95 16.05 -10.55
N SER A 28 40.09 16.21 -9.24
CA SER A 28 39.24 15.55 -8.24
C SER A 28 37.81 16.13 -8.22
N ALA A 29 37.65 17.43 -8.42
CA ALA A 29 36.33 18.08 -8.53
C ALA A 29 35.59 17.67 -9.81
N ALA A 30 36.28 17.55 -10.95
CA ALA A 30 35.70 17.05 -12.18
C ALA A 30 35.30 15.57 -12.14
N GLN A 31 36.05 14.75 -11.40
CA GLN A 31 35.69 13.34 -11.16
C GLN A 31 34.52 13.19 -10.16
N ALA A 32 34.37 14.10 -9.20
CA ALA A 32 33.23 14.13 -8.28
C ALA A 32 31.92 14.58 -8.98
N ALA A 33 32.01 15.55 -9.90
CA ALA A 33 30.89 16.04 -10.68
C ALA A 33 30.31 15.01 -11.67
N GLY A 34 31.11 14.01 -12.09
CA GLY A 34 30.69 12.98 -13.05
C GLY A 34 30.02 11.74 -12.42
N ARG A 35 29.81 11.68 -11.11
CA ARG A 35 29.30 10.48 -10.39
C ARG A 35 28.14 10.73 -9.46
N THR A 36 27.37 11.79 -9.61
CA THR A 36 26.11 11.90 -8.90
C THR A 36 25.11 10.96 -9.58
N LYS A 37 24.92 9.76 -9.01
CA LYS A 37 23.69 9.02 -9.29
C LYS A 37 22.54 9.97 -9.01
N PRO A 38 21.56 10.10 -9.92
CA PRO A 38 20.40 10.92 -9.63
C PRO A 38 19.83 10.49 -8.27
N SER A 39 19.57 11.44 -7.41
CA SER A 39 18.93 11.16 -6.12
C SER A 39 17.60 10.46 -6.40
N PRO A 40 17.24 9.42 -5.64
CA PRO A 40 15.94 8.80 -5.79
C PRO A 40 14.85 9.86 -5.59
N LEU A 41 13.84 9.84 -6.44
CA LEU A 41 12.69 10.74 -6.32
C LEU A 41 11.93 10.47 -5.02
N ALA A 42 11.47 11.53 -4.37
CA ALA A 42 10.52 11.41 -3.27
C ALA A 42 9.16 10.88 -3.77
N PRO A 43 8.35 10.22 -2.93
CA PRO A 43 7.05 9.68 -3.36
C PRO A 43 6.15 10.69 -4.07
N GLY A 44 6.07 11.93 -3.58
CA GLY A 44 5.30 13.00 -4.21
C GLY A 44 5.83 13.39 -5.59
N GLU A 45 7.16 13.34 -5.80
CA GLU A 45 7.77 13.62 -7.11
C GLU A 45 7.49 12.50 -8.11
N ILE A 46 7.45 11.24 -7.64
CA ILE A 46 7.07 10.09 -8.47
C ILE A 46 5.62 10.25 -8.94
N VAL A 47 4.71 10.59 -8.03
CA VAL A 47 3.30 10.83 -8.35
C VAL A 47 3.12 11.99 -9.31
N ALA A 48 3.81 13.12 -9.08
CA ALA A 48 3.72 14.31 -9.95
C ALA A 48 4.27 14.07 -11.37
N GLN A 49 5.18 13.11 -11.54
CA GLN A 49 5.79 12.76 -12.82
C GLN A 49 5.14 11.53 -13.48
N ALA A 50 4.13 10.92 -12.83
CA ALA A 50 3.46 9.75 -13.37
C ALA A 50 2.75 10.11 -14.68
N PRO A 51 2.99 9.36 -15.78
CA PRO A 51 2.29 9.57 -17.03
C PRO A 51 0.79 9.28 -16.90
N GLU A 52 -0.02 9.86 -17.76
CA GLU A 52 -1.48 9.73 -17.74
C GLU A 52 -1.93 8.26 -17.72
N GLY A 53 -1.24 7.39 -18.45
CA GLY A 53 -1.55 5.95 -18.50
C GLY A 53 -1.29 5.17 -17.20
N ASP A 54 -0.63 5.78 -16.20
CA ASP A 54 -0.42 5.19 -14.89
C ASP A 54 -1.57 5.52 -13.91
N TRP A 55 -2.52 6.35 -14.33
CA TRP A 55 -3.69 6.73 -13.56
C TRP A 55 -4.90 5.91 -13.97
N ALA A 56 -5.69 5.50 -12.98
CA ALA A 56 -6.98 4.85 -13.19
C ALA A 56 -8.08 5.71 -12.58
N GLU A 57 -9.15 5.91 -13.35
CA GLU A 57 -10.35 6.57 -12.83
C GLU A 57 -11.02 5.68 -11.78
N ILE A 58 -11.39 6.27 -10.65
CA ILE A 58 -12.14 5.58 -9.61
C ILE A 58 -13.63 5.77 -9.92
N PRO A 59 -14.41 4.70 -10.12
CA PRO A 59 -15.84 4.81 -10.37
C PRO A 59 -16.55 5.60 -9.25
N PRO A 60 -17.49 6.50 -9.57
CA PRO A 60 -18.21 7.29 -8.56
C PRO A 60 -18.90 6.45 -7.48
N GLU A 61 -19.38 5.26 -7.82
CA GLU A 61 -20.00 4.30 -6.91
C GLU A 61 -19.05 3.71 -5.87
N ASP A 62 -17.74 3.84 -6.12
CA ASP A 62 -16.69 3.43 -5.18
C ASP A 62 -16.15 4.60 -4.34
N LEU A 63 -16.77 5.77 -4.44
CA LEU A 63 -16.42 6.94 -3.65
C LEU A 63 -17.46 7.24 -2.58
N LEU A 64 -16.99 7.35 -1.32
CA LEU A 64 -17.78 7.88 -0.21
C LEU A 64 -17.24 9.27 0.13
N VAL A 65 -18.08 10.29 -0.03
CA VAL A 65 -17.74 11.68 0.31
C VAL A 65 -18.36 12.03 1.65
N MET A 66 -17.54 12.47 2.59
CA MET A 66 -17.94 12.89 3.92
C MET A 66 -17.61 14.38 4.08
N ASP A 67 -18.65 15.23 4.11
CA ASP A 67 -18.53 16.64 4.42
C ASP A 67 -18.72 16.83 5.93
N LEU A 68 -17.71 17.38 6.58
CA LEU A 68 -17.73 17.70 8.00
C LEU A 68 -18.15 19.15 8.20
N GLU A 69 -18.62 19.47 9.41
CA GLU A 69 -18.82 20.86 9.82
C GLU A 69 -17.56 21.70 9.50
N PRO A 70 -17.72 22.92 9.00
CA PRO A 70 -16.60 23.81 8.72
C PRO A 70 -15.72 24.01 9.96
N ASP A 71 -14.46 24.35 9.74
CA ASP A 71 -13.58 24.73 10.85
C ASP A 71 -14.02 26.06 11.51
N ALA A 72 -13.36 26.45 12.59
CA ALA A 72 -13.67 27.68 13.33
C ALA A 72 -13.54 28.96 12.50
N LYS A 73 -12.91 28.89 11.30
CA LYS A 73 -12.76 29.99 10.35
C LYS A 73 -13.77 29.91 9.21
N GLY A 74 -14.70 28.96 9.24
CA GLY A 74 -15.68 28.71 8.19
C GLY A 74 -15.12 27.97 6.96
N LYS A 75 -13.90 27.40 7.02
CA LYS A 75 -13.33 26.63 5.92
C LYS A 75 -13.99 25.26 5.83
N PRO A 76 -14.52 24.86 4.66
CA PRO A 76 -15.07 23.53 4.45
C PRO A 76 -14.04 22.44 4.74
N ARG A 77 -14.50 21.33 5.29
CA ARG A 77 -13.70 20.14 5.56
C ARG A 77 -14.35 18.94 4.90
N ARG A 78 -13.63 18.32 4.00
CA ARG A 78 -14.09 17.14 3.23
C ARG A 78 -13.10 16.00 3.38
N VAL A 79 -13.61 14.79 3.50
CA VAL A 79 -12.86 13.55 3.43
C VAL A 79 -13.46 12.72 2.30
N VAL A 80 -12.60 12.19 1.43
CA VAL A 80 -13.01 11.27 0.37
C VAL A 80 -12.39 9.91 0.65
N ILE A 81 -13.25 8.89 0.69
CA ILE A 81 -12.87 7.50 0.93
C ILE A 81 -13.16 6.70 -0.33
N GLN A 82 -12.15 6.02 -0.85
CA GLN A 82 -12.32 5.00 -1.87
C GLN A 82 -12.73 3.71 -1.18
N LEU A 83 -13.89 3.16 -1.56
CA LEU A 83 -14.35 1.86 -1.08
C LEU A 83 -13.50 0.74 -1.68
N MET A 84 -13.36 -0.33 -0.93
CA MET A 84 -12.62 -1.52 -1.35
C MET A 84 -13.38 -2.24 -2.46
N PRO A 85 -12.72 -2.55 -3.59
CA PRO A 85 -13.35 -3.31 -4.67
C PRO A 85 -13.54 -4.78 -4.29
N ALA A 86 -14.47 -5.44 -4.96
CA ALA A 86 -14.59 -6.89 -4.89
C ALA A 86 -13.25 -7.57 -5.22
N PRO A 87 -12.99 -8.77 -4.68
CA PRO A 87 -13.87 -9.58 -3.84
C PRO A 87 -13.79 -9.25 -2.34
N PHE A 88 -12.90 -8.31 -1.96
CA PHE A 88 -12.66 -7.97 -0.55
C PHE A 88 -13.84 -7.20 0.04
N SER A 89 -14.23 -7.61 1.25
CA SER A 89 -15.21 -6.91 2.08
C SER A 89 -16.54 -6.56 1.39
N LYS A 90 -16.94 -7.32 0.38
CA LYS A 90 -18.09 -7.04 -0.49
C LYS A 90 -19.40 -6.82 0.28
N GLY A 91 -19.68 -7.64 1.30
CA GLY A 91 -20.89 -7.48 2.10
C GLY A 91 -20.88 -6.18 2.90
N TRP A 92 -19.75 -5.83 3.53
CA TRP A 92 -19.62 -4.57 4.30
C TRP A 92 -19.68 -3.33 3.39
N THR A 93 -19.04 -3.34 2.23
CA THR A 93 -19.13 -2.22 1.29
C THR A 93 -20.55 -2.09 0.72
N GLY A 94 -21.26 -3.20 0.54
CA GLY A 94 -22.69 -3.22 0.20
C GLY A 94 -23.54 -2.55 1.29
N ASN A 95 -23.31 -2.89 2.56
CA ASN A 95 -23.98 -2.25 3.67
C ASN A 95 -23.67 -0.75 3.76
N ILE A 96 -22.42 -0.35 3.56
CA ILE A 96 -22.03 1.06 3.56
C ILE A 96 -22.82 1.83 2.50
N ARG A 97 -22.99 1.31 1.29
CA ARG A 97 -23.82 1.96 0.26
C ARG A 97 -25.28 2.11 0.68
N LYS A 98 -25.86 1.09 1.36
CA LYS A 98 -27.22 1.18 1.93
C LYS A 98 -27.31 2.24 3.03
N LEU A 99 -26.33 2.29 3.93
CA LEU A 99 -26.24 3.30 5.00
C LEU A 99 -26.11 4.73 4.44
N VAL A 100 -25.33 4.92 3.37
CA VAL A 100 -25.25 6.20 2.63
C VAL A 100 -26.59 6.57 2.06
N GLY A 101 -27.25 5.64 1.36
CA GLY A 101 -28.59 5.87 0.80
C GLY A 101 -29.63 6.23 1.84
N ALA A 102 -29.51 5.67 3.04
CA ALA A 102 -30.35 5.99 4.19
C ALA A 102 -29.91 7.26 4.95
N ARG A 103 -28.83 7.92 4.52
CA ARG A 103 -28.24 9.11 5.18
C ARG A 103 -27.93 8.85 6.67
N PHE A 104 -27.50 7.64 6.98
CA PHE A 104 -27.31 7.17 8.34
C PHE A 104 -26.32 8.04 9.13
N TRP A 105 -25.27 8.54 8.51
CA TRP A 105 -24.26 9.32 9.23
C TRP A 105 -24.56 10.82 9.30
N ASP A 106 -25.63 11.32 8.64
CA ASP A 106 -25.95 12.74 8.66
C ASP A 106 -26.21 13.22 10.10
N GLY A 107 -25.45 14.24 10.53
CA GLY A 107 -25.54 14.80 11.88
C GLY A 107 -24.93 13.93 12.98
N LEU A 108 -24.29 12.82 12.65
CA LEU A 108 -23.47 12.06 13.61
C LEU A 108 -22.10 12.71 13.79
N SER A 109 -21.29 12.18 14.69
CA SER A 109 -20.01 12.77 15.07
C SER A 109 -18.83 11.80 14.94
N ILE A 110 -17.64 12.39 14.87
CA ILE A 110 -16.41 11.70 15.23
C ILE A 110 -16.44 11.54 16.74
N ASN A 111 -16.56 10.32 17.23
CA ASN A 111 -16.79 9.99 18.63
C ASN A 111 -15.56 9.47 19.36
N ARG A 112 -14.48 9.14 18.62
CA ARG A 112 -13.20 8.71 19.17
C ARG A 112 -12.05 9.19 18.31
N VAL A 113 -11.04 9.78 18.95
CA VAL A 113 -9.74 10.08 18.35
C VAL A 113 -8.67 9.53 19.29
N GLN A 114 -7.93 8.55 18.81
CA GLN A 114 -6.80 7.99 19.55
C GLN A 114 -5.52 8.22 18.74
N ASP A 115 -4.65 9.07 19.27
CA ASP A 115 -3.38 9.41 18.64
C ASP A 115 -2.56 8.17 18.27
N ASN A 116 -1.91 8.24 17.12
CA ASN A 116 -1.11 7.16 16.55
C ASN A 116 -1.85 5.82 16.42
N TYR A 117 -3.18 5.84 16.33
CA TYR A 117 -3.99 4.64 16.18
C TYR A 117 -5.14 4.86 15.20
N VAL A 118 -6.30 5.36 15.68
CA VAL A 118 -7.51 5.51 14.85
C VAL A 118 -8.31 6.78 15.14
N VAL A 119 -9.04 7.23 14.12
CA VAL A 119 -10.19 8.14 14.25
C VAL A 119 -11.44 7.34 13.91
N GLN A 120 -12.48 7.40 14.74
CA GLN A 120 -13.69 6.58 14.64
C GLN A 120 -14.94 7.48 14.67
N TRP A 121 -15.91 7.12 13.84
CA TRP A 121 -17.19 7.82 13.75
C TRP A 121 -18.34 6.84 13.60
N GLY A 122 -19.52 7.29 13.97
CA GLY A 122 -20.76 6.52 13.98
C GLY A 122 -21.73 7.07 14.99
N ASP A 123 -22.71 6.27 15.38
CA ASP A 123 -23.66 6.66 16.42
C ASP A 123 -23.04 6.50 17.81
N GLY A 124 -22.75 7.63 18.47
CA GLY A 124 -22.25 7.63 19.86
C GLY A 124 -23.22 7.05 20.89
N ASN A 125 -24.49 6.82 20.53
CA ASN A 125 -25.48 6.20 21.37
C ASN A 125 -25.80 4.75 20.98
N ALA A 126 -25.01 4.11 20.14
CA ALA A 126 -25.29 2.77 19.61
C ALA A 126 -25.59 1.72 20.70
N GLU A 127 -24.96 1.85 21.87
CA GLU A 127 -25.18 0.98 23.03
C GLU A 127 -26.48 1.26 23.79
N ASP A 128 -27.07 2.45 23.66
CA ASP A 128 -28.32 2.85 24.32
C ASP A 128 -29.49 2.59 23.38
N LYS A 129 -30.17 1.46 23.54
CA LYS A 129 -31.33 1.08 22.72
C LYS A 129 -32.43 2.13 22.61
N ALA A 130 -32.54 3.02 23.58
CA ALA A 130 -33.56 4.08 23.58
C ALA A 130 -33.13 5.29 22.73
N LYS A 131 -31.83 5.47 22.47
CA LYS A 131 -31.27 6.62 21.78
C LYS A 131 -30.58 6.26 20.48
N ALA A 132 -30.22 4.98 20.32
CA ALA A 132 -29.52 4.49 19.13
C ALA A 132 -30.29 4.81 17.84
N ARG A 133 -29.58 5.27 16.83
CA ARG A 133 -30.16 5.50 15.51
C ARG A 133 -30.56 4.18 14.88
N ALA A 134 -31.77 4.10 14.35
CA ALA A 134 -32.26 2.91 13.68
C ALA A 134 -31.41 2.58 12.45
N LEU A 135 -30.98 1.35 12.35
CA LEU A 135 -30.27 0.82 11.20
C LEU A 135 -31.28 0.42 10.11
N PRO A 136 -30.91 0.53 8.81
CA PRO A 136 -31.67 -0.11 7.73
C PRO A 136 -31.89 -1.60 8.00
N ALA A 137 -33.10 -2.09 7.75
CA ALA A 137 -33.49 -3.47 8.07
C ALA A 137 -32.85 -4.52 7.15
N ASP A 138 -32.30 -4.10 6.00
CA ASP A 138 -31.76 -4.95 4.95
C ASP A 138 -30.23 -5.04 4.99
N LEU A 139 -29.61 -4.66 6.11
CA LEU A 139 -28.16 -4.84 6.28
C LEU A 139 -27.82 -6.32 6.41
N GLU A 140 -26.74 -6.71 5.73
CA GLU A 140 -26.23 -8.08 5.78
C GLU A 140 -25.34 -8.27 7.01
N VAL A 141 -25.33 -9.50 7.55
CA VAL A 141 -24.39 -9.93 8.58
C VAL A 141 -23.39 -10.87 7.94
N MET A 142 -22.13 -10.47 7.93
CA MET A 142 -21.04 -11.24 7.34
C MET A 142 -20.42 -12.18 8.37
N PRO A 143 -20.08 -13.41 7.99
CA PRO A 143 -19.29 -14.29 8.86
C PRO A 143 -17.82 -13.87 8.88
N GLU A 144 -17.11 -14.17 9.96
CA GLU A 144 -15.66 -13.88 10.11
C GLU A 144 -14.79 -14.48 9.01
N SER A 145 -15.24 -15.57 8.38
CA SER A 145 -14.54 -16.18 7.24
C SER A 145 -14.38 -15.24 6.03
N GLN A 146 -15.18 -14.18 5.95
CA GLN A 146 -15.08 -13.17 4.88
C GLN A 146 -14.02 -12.09 5.14
N TYR A 147 -13.31 -12.13 6.25
CA TYR A 147 -12.10 -11.32 6.44
C TYR A 147 -10.97 -11.72 5.50
N GLU A 148 -11.04 -12.94 4.94
CA GLU A 148 -10.05 -13.49 4.02
C GLU A 148 -10.71 -13.85 2.68
N THR A 149 -9.92 -13.81 1.63
CA THR A 149 -10.34 -14.19 0.27
C THR A 149 -9.41 -15.26 -0.29
N GLY A 150 -9.97 -16.31 -0.82
CA GLY A 150 -9.20 -17.38 -1.47
C GLY A 150 -8.83 -17.04 -2.92
N VAL A 151 -7.85 -17.77 -3.46
CA VAL A 151 -7.33 -17.58 -4.83
C VAL A 151 -8.42 -17.58 -5.88
N LYS A 152 -9.38 -18.49 -5.81
CA LYS A 152 -10.45 -18.61 -6.81
C LYS A 152 -11.26 -17.32 -6.97
N MET A 153 -11.62 -16.69 -5.86
CA MET A 153 -12.35 -15.41 -5.91
C MET A 153 -11.50 -14.29 -6.46
N LEU A 154 -10.19 -14.28 -6.19
CA LEU A 154 -9.26 -13.34 -6.77
C LEU A 154 -9.09 -13.56 -8.29
N GLU A 155 -9.01 -14.81 -8.72
CA GLU A 155 -8.90 -15.14 -10.15
C GLU A 155 -10.15 -14.71 -10.93
N GLU A 156 -11.34 -14.88 -10.37
CA GLU A 156 -12.59 -14.47 -10.99
C GLU A 156 -12.68 -12.94 -11.19
N GLU A 157 -12.22 -12.15 -10.22
CA GLU A 157 -12.36 -10.69 -10.24
C GLU A 157 -11.14 -9.97 -10.86
N TYR A 158 -9.91 -10.45 -10.61
CA TYR A 158 -8.68 -9.78 -11.04
C TYR A 158 -7.96 -10.43 -12.22
N PHE A 159 -8.25 -11.69 -12.53
CA PHE A 159 -7.58 -12.39 -13.63
C PHE A 159 -7.96 -11.83 -15.00
N PHE A 160 -9.16 -11.32 -15.13
CA PHE A 160 -9.58 -10.60 -16.34
C PHE A 160 -8.84 -9.29 -16.55
N ALA A 161 -8.26 -8.71 -15.51
CA ALA A 161 -7.46 -7.49 -15.59
C ALA A 161 -5.95 -7.75 -15.81
N GLY A 162 -5.50 -9.00 -15.86
CA GLY A 162 -4.08 -9.36 -16.10
C GLY A 162 -3.11 -9.01 -14.97
N GLU A 163 -3.61 -8.72 -13.76
CA GLU A 163 -2.80 -8.13 -12.68
C GLU A 163 -2.36 -9.08 -11.57
N VAL A 164 -2.76 -10.34 -11.54
CA VAL A 164 -2.31 -11.26 -10.48
C VAL A 164 -0.86 -11.65 -10.71
N VAL A 165 0.03 -10.95 -10.02
CA VAL A 165 1.47 -11.20 -10.05
C VAL A 165 1.87 -11.96 -8.79
N PHE A 166 1.90 -13.28 -8.86
CA PHE A 166 2.54 -14.08 -7.82
C PHE A 166 4.07 -13.90 -7.88
N ALA A 167 4.69 -13.73 -6.72
CA ALA A 167 6.14 -13.76 -6.63
C ALA A 167 6.69 -15.06 -7.26
N GLU A 168 7.63 -14.91 -8.19
CA GLU A 168 8.15 -16.04 -8.96
C GLU A 168 9.12 -16.87 -8.11
N THR A 169 8.65 -17.96 -7.55
CA THR A 169 9.49 -19.00 -6.96
C THR A 169 9.66 -20.16 -7.95
N PRO A 170 10.67 -21.04 -7.80
CA PRO A 170 10.81 -22.23 -8.66
C PRO A 170 9.55 -23.12 -8.67
N LYS A 171 8.73 -23.05 -7.63
CA LYS A 171 7.47 -23.79 -7.52
C LYS A 171 6.31 -23.09 -8.25
N THR A 172 6.23 -21.75 -8.18
CA THR A 172 5.21 -20.97 -8.91
C THR A 172 5.47 -20.94 -10.42
N ALA A 173 6.73 -21.06 -10.87
CA ALA A 173 7.07 -21.18 -12.28
C ALA A 173 6.44 -22.41 -12.96
N LYS A 174 6.22 -23.49 -12.23
CA LYS A 174 5.50 -24.69 -12.74
C LYS A 174 4.01 -24.38 -12.94
N TYR A 175 3.40 -23.60 -12.04
CA TYR A 175 1.99 -23.19 -12.13
C TYR A 175 1.75 -22.23 -13.30
N ARG A 176 2.68 -21.30 -13.53
CA ARG A 176 2.61 -20.34 -14.64
C ARG A 176 2.58 -21.00 -16.04
N LYS A 177 3.12 -22.21 -16.18
CA LYS A 177 3.03 -22.96 -17.44
C LYS A 177 1.60 -23.39 -17.79
N GLN A 178 0.69 -23.36 -16.83
CA GLN A 178 -0.72 -23.75 -16.97
C GLN A 178 -1.65 -22.56 -17.18
N LEU A 179 -1.15 -21.31 -16.98
CA LEU A 179 -1.94 -20.10 -17.14
C LEU A 179 -2.03 -19.73 -18.63
N THR A 180 -3.25 -19.65 -19.13
CA THR A 180 -3.57 -19.08 -20.46
C THR A 180 -4.58 -17.94 -20.29
N PRO A 181 -4.28 -16.73 -20.79
CA PRO A 181 -3.15 -16.35 -21.62
C PRO A 181 -1.84 -16.15 -20.82
N LYS A 182 -0.71 -16.32 -21.51
CA LYS A 182 0.61 -16.07 -20.90
C LYS A 182 0.73 -14.60 -20.48
N PRO A 183 1.21 -14.31 -19.25
CA PRO A 183 1.42 -12.94 -18.80
C PRO A 183 2.33 -12.16 -19.75
N SER A 184 2.08 -10.86 -19.92
CA SER A 184 2.92 -9.98 -20.74
C SER A 184 4.38 -9.95 -20.23
N LYS A 185 5.32 -9.51 -21.08
CA LYS A 185 6.73 -9.40 -20.67
C LYS A 185 6.92 -8.44 -19.49
N GLU A 186 6.09 -7.38 -19.44
CA GLU A 186 6.11 -6.40 -18.34
C GLU A 186 5.62 -7.01 -17.03
N VAL A 187 4.50 -7.77 -17.07
CA VAL A 187 3.99 -8.51 -15.90
C VAL A 187 5.03 -9.52 -15.41
N GLN A 188 5.73 -10.21 -16.32
CA GLN A 188 6.81 -11.13 -15.97
C GLN A 188 8.01 -10.40 -15.32
N ALA A 189 8.40 -9.24 -15.86
CA ALA A 189 9.49 -8.43 -15.32
C ALA A 189 9.13 -7.87 -13.94
N ARG A 190 7.87 -7.44 -13.75
CA ARG A 190 7.34 -6.98 -12.46
C ARG A 190 7.33 -8.11 -11.43
N ALA A 191 6.86 -9.30 -11.80
CA ALA A 191 6.88 -10.50 -10.96
C ALA A 191 8.30 -10.85 -10.49
N LYS A 192 9.28 -10.80 -11.41
CA LYS A 192 10.68 -11.04 -11.10
C LYS A 192 11.30 -9.96 -10.20
N ARG A 193 10.84 -8.71 -10.29
CA ARG A 193 11.25 -7.66 -9.35
C ARG A 193 10.66 -7.89 -7.96
N LEU A 194 9.38 -8.21 -7.87
CA LEU A 194 8.68 -8.48 -6.61
C LEU A 194 9.23 -9.72 -5.89
N SER A 195 9.62 -10.77 -6.62
CA SER A 195 10.22 -11.96 -6.02
C SER A 195 11.58 -11.72 -5.31
N ARG A 196 12.23 -10.59 -5.61
CA ARG A 196 13.47 -10.17 -4.93
C ARG A 196 13.23 -9.38 -3.65
N VAL A 197 11.99 -8.94 -3.40
CA VAL A 197 11.59 -8.11 -2.27
C VAL A 197 10.59 -8.87 -1.38
N GLN A 198 10.79 -10.18 -1.22
CA GLN A 198 10.00 -10.96 -0.26
C GLN A 198 10.49 -10.64 1.15
N GLU A 199 9.96 -9.58 1.72
CA GLU A 199 10.12 -9.31 3.13
C GLU A 199 9.07 -10.11 3.90
N ARG A 200 9.52 -10.96 4.80
CA ARG A 200 8.64 -11.65 5.74
C ARG A 200 8.05 -10.64 6.71
N ASP A 201 6.75 -10.74 6.87
CA ASP A 201 5.98 -9.96 7.81
C ASP A 201 5.65 -10.84 9.03
N SER A 202 5.56 -10.25 10.23
CA SER A 202 5.24 -10.99 11.45
C SER A 202 3.80 -11.51 11.49
N TYR A 203 2.92 -10.98 10.65
CA TYR A 203 1.49 -11.28 10.59
C TYR A 203 1.08 -12.03 9.32
N ALA A 204 2.01 -12.25 8.37
CA ALA A 204 1.73 -12.91 7.09
C ALA A 204 2.99 -13.56 6.52
N GLU A 205 2.85 -14.51 5.59
CA GLU A 205 4.01 -15.05 4.89
C GLU A 205 4.68 -13.98 4.01
N TYR A 206 3.89 -13.09 3.40
CA TYR A 206 4.36 -11.92 2.69
C TYR A 206 3.23 -10.90 2.47
N VAL A 207 3.60 -9.69 2.10
CA VAL A 207 2.69 -8.61 1.72
C VAL A 207 2.98 -8.16 0.30
N GLN A 208 1.95 -7.72 -0.42
CA GLN A 208 2.07 -7.21 -1.78
C GLN A 208 1.00 -6.17 -2.08
N PHE A 209 1.17 -5.43 -3.18
CA PHE A 209 0.12 -4.57 -3.71
C PHE A 209 -0.56 -5.25 -4.89
N LEU A 210 -1.88 -5.27 -4.89
CA LEU A 210 -2.71 -5.73 -5.99
C LEU A 210 -3.76 -4.65 -6.30
N GLY A 211 -3.80 -4.18 -7.54
CA GLY A 211 -4.68 -3.06 -7.92
C GLY A 211 -4.47 -1.80 -7.05
N GLY A 212 -3.25 -1.58 -6.55
CA GLY A 212 -2.93 -0.48 -5.64
C GLY A 212 -3.36 -0.68 -4.18
N TRP A 213 -3.93 -1.85 -3.81
CA TRP A 213 -4.32 -2.18 -2.45
C TRP A 213 -3.25 -3.01 -1.74
N PRO A 214 -2.89 -2.68 -0.50
CA PRO A 214 -1.95 -3.48 0.28
C PRO A 214 -2.64 -4.75 0.77
N LEU A 215 -2.14 -5.90 0.35
CA LEU A 215 -2.67 -7.21 0.71
C LEU A 215 -1.59 -8.05 1.39
N ALA A 216 -1.99 -8.77 2.41
CA ALA A 216 -1.20 -9.82 3.03
C ALA A 216 -1.64 -11.18 2.49
N VAL A 217 -0.72 -12.13 2.51
CA VAL A 217 -0.91 -13.46 1.93
C VAL A 217 -0.36 -14.52 2.86
N GLU A 218 -1.11 -15.61 3.00
CA GLU A 218 -0.72 -16.82 3.70
C GLU A 218 -1.11 -18.05 2.88
N GLY A 219 -0.30 -19.09 2.96
CA GLY A 219 -0.53 -20.32 2.22
C GLY A 219 0.03 -20.29 0.80
N LYS A 220 -0.16 -21.38 0.07
CA LYS A 220 0.46 -21.59 -1.24
C LYS A 220 -0.56 -22.07 -2.26
N TYR A 221 -0.42 -21.58 -3.48
CA TYR A 221 -1.21 -22.00 -4.64
C TYR A 221 -2.73 -21.85 -4.40
N ASP A 222 -3.50 -22.88 -4.68
CA ASP A 222 -4.95 -22.96 -4.51
C ASP A 222 -5.46 -22.80 -3.08
N LYS A 223 -4.55 -22.92 -2.10
CA LYS A 223 -4.82 -22.73 -0.67
C LYS A 223 -4.42 -21.35 -0.15
N ALA A 224 -3.88 -20.49 -1.00
CA ALA A 224 -3.49 -19.15 -0.57
C ALA A 224 -4.73 -18.33 -0.20
N LYS A 225 -4.58 -17.59 0.88
CA LYS A 225 -5.56 -16.66 1.42
C LYS A 225 -4.98 -15.27 1.40
N PHE A 226 -5.83 -14.32 1.09
CA PHE A 226 -5.48 -12.91 0.95
C PHE A 226 -6.39 -12.09 1.84
N TRP A 227 -5.84 -11.03 2.43
CA TRP A 227 -6.62 -10.06 3.18
C TRP A 227 -5.99 -8.67 3.10
N PRO A 228 -6.80 -7.60 3.17
CA PRO A 228 -6.30 -6.25 3.22
C PRO A 228 -5.52 -5.97 4.51
N VAL A 229 -4.49 -5.13 4.40
CA VAL A 229 -3.59 -4.79 5.50
C VAL A 229 -3.98 -3.45 6.11
N HIS A 230 -4.02 -3.38 7.45
CA HIS A 230 -4.27 -2.17 8.22
C HIS A 230 -3.10 -1.17 8.11
N CYS A 231 -2.92 -0.59 6.92
CA CYS A 231 -1.98 0.51 6.71
C CYS A 231 -2.57 1.85 7.12
N TYR A 232 -1.73 2.89 7.23
CA TYR A 232 -2.19 4.28 7.42
C TYR A 232 -3.20 4.66 6.34
N GLY A 233 -4.27 5.35 6.73
CA GLY A 233 -5.34 5.79 5.84
C GLY A 233 -6.38 4.71 5.50
N MET A 234 -6.17 3.45 5.87
CA MET A 234 -7.17 2.40 5.65
C MET A 234 -8.37 2.58 6.58
N VAL A 235 -9.55 2.31 6.04
CA VAL A 235 -10.84 2.44 6.75
C VAL A 235 -11.36 1.04 7.10
N GLY A 236 -11.68 0.84 8.37
CA GLY A 236 -12.22 -0.42 8.88
C GLY A 236 -13.59 -0.26 9.54
N VAL A 237 -14.23 -1.39 9.81
CA VAL A 237 -15.57 -1.48 10.40
C VAL A 237 -15.45 -1.69 11.91
N GLY A 238 -16.06 -0.78 12.71
CA GLY A 238 -16.23 -0.98 14.15
C GLY A 238 -17.13 -2.20 14.43
N ARG A 239 -16.77 -2.98 15.45
CA ARG A 239 -17.50 -4.17 15.87
C ARG A 239 -17.33 -4.48 17.35
N ASP A 240 -18.23 -5.23 17.90
CA ASP A 240 -18.12 -5.86 19.20
C ASP A 240 -17.27 -7.13 19.18
N LEU A 241 -17.29 -7.88 20.28
CA LEU A 241 -16.59 -9.15 20.38
C LEU A 241 -17.15 -10.18 19.39
N SER A 242 -16.27 -11.09 18.96
CA SER A 242 -16.65 -12.26 18.13
C SER A 242 -17.88 -12.98 18.74
N PRO A 243 -18.84 -13.39 17.90
CA PRO A 243 -18.83 -13.45 16.43
C PRO A 243 -19.36 -12.18 15.73
N ASN A 244 -19.51 -11.05 16.42
CA ASN A 244 -19.95 -9.81 15.79
C ASN A 244 -18.86 -9.30 14.83
N THR A 245 -19.24 -9.03 13.58
CA THR A 245 -18.33 -8.56 12.55
C THR A 245 -18.56 -7.12 12.15
N GLY A 246 -19.54 -6.47 12.80
CA GLY A 246 -19.98 -5.11 12.47
C GLY A 246 -20.77 -5.02 11.17
N THR A 247 -21.67 -4.07 11.11
CA THR A 247 -22.51 -3.83 9.92
C THR A 247 -21.93 -2.82 8.95
N GLY A 248 -20.94 -2.04 9.39
CA GLY A 248 -20.44 -0.86 8.67
C GLY A 248 -21.03 0.46 9.18
N ALA A 249 -21.98 0.45 10.13
CA ALA A 249 -22.56 1.67 10.71
C ALA A 249 -21.56 2.48 11.54
N GLU A 250 -20.59 1.81 12.12
CA GLU A 250 -19.44 2.40 12.79
C GLU A 250 -18.18 2.14 11.98
N LEU A 251 -17.44 3.19 11.67
CA LEU A 251 -16.24 3.15 10.87
C LEU A 251 -15.08 3.84 11.58
N TYR A 252 -13.87 3.39 11.28
CA TYR A 252 -12.66 4.07 11.74
C TYR A 252 -11.64 4.18 10.59
N VAL A 253 -10.74 5.15 10.69
CA VAL A 253 -9.56 5.27 9.82
C VAL A 253 -8.30 5.14 10.65
N VAL A 254 -7.32 4.40 10.13
CA VAL A 254 -5.99 4.26 10.74
C VAL A 254 -5.20 5.55 10.53
N ILE A 255 -4.75 6.19 11.61
CA ILE A 255 -3.98 7.44 11.61
C ILE A 255 -2.58 7.29 12.23
N GLY A 256 -2.10 6.07 12.39
CA GLY A 256 -0.82 5.81 13.03
C GLY A 256 -0.08 4.63 12.41
N HIS A 257 0.79 4.01 13.22
CA HIS A 257 1.46 2.77 12.83
C HIS A 257 0.43 1.69 12.53
N ALA A 258 0.69 0.91 11.48
CA ALA A 258 -0.21 -0.13 11.02
C ALA A 258 -0.58 -1.11 12.16
N PRO A 259 -1.84 -1.13 12.62
CA PRO A 259 -2.27 -2.02 13.71
C PRO A 259 -2.53 -3.44 13.15
N ARG A 260 -1.47 -4.11 12.72
CA ARG A 260 -1.50 -5.41 12.04
C ARG A 260 -2.20 -6.52 12.84
N HIS A 261 -2.29 -6.38 14.17
CA HIS A 261 -3.05 -7.30 15.03
C HIS A 261 -4.56 -7.29 14.73
N LEU A 262 -5.06 -6.28 14.02
CA LEU A 262 -6.44 -6.20 13.55
C LEU A 262 -6.67 -6.92 12.22
N ASP A 263 -5.61 -7.29 11.52
CA ASP A 263 -5.72 -8.05 10.27
C ASP A 263 -6.44 -9.37 10.51
N ARG A 264 -7.38 -9.74 9.62
CA ARG A 264 -8.26 -10.91 9.73
C ARG A 264 -9.15 -10.95 10.98
N ASN A 265 -9.22 -9.86 11.69
CA ASN A 265 -10.03 -9.69 12.89
C ASN A 265 -11.09 -8.60 12.71
N ILE A 266 -10.83 -7.65 11.83
CA ILE A 266 -11.74 -6.57 11.47
C ILE A 266 -11.70 -6.37 9.96
N ALA A 267 -12.86 -6.14 9.34
CA ALA A 267 -12.95 -5.88 7.91
C ALA A 267 -12.42 -4.48 7.57
N LEU A 268 -11.54 -4.41 6.56
CA LEU A 268 -11.17 -3.16 5.92
C LEU A 268 -12.06 -2.94 4.70
N VAL A 269 -12.66 -1.77 4.59
CA VAL A 269 -13.70 -1.45 3.60
C VAL A 269 -13.32 -0.35 2.63
N GLY A 270 -12.15 0.26 2.83
CA GLY A 270 -11.71 1.35 1.97
C GLY A 270 -10.42 2.01 2.46
N ARG A 271 -10.13 3.14 1.85
CA ARG A 271 -9.01 4.02 2.23
C ARG A 271 -9.36 5.48 2.00
N VAL A 272 -8.82 6.36 2.84
CA VAL A 272 -8.90 7.80 2.62
C VAL A 272 -7.96 8.17 1.46
N ILE A 273 -8.47 8.91 0.48
CA ILE A 273 -7.72 9.41 -0.67
C ILE A 273 -7.63 10.93 -0.70
N GLU A 274 -8.46 11.63 0.08
CA GLU A 274 -8.45 13.09 0.24
C GLU A 274 -8.94 13.45 1.65
N GLY A 275 -8.36 14.50 2.26
CA GLY A 275 -8.78 15.06 3.55
C GLY A 275 -7.95 14.70 4.76
#